data_643f50bbc92361951418f32315818de7
#
_entry.id   643f50bbc92361951418f32315818de7
#
_cell.length_a   1.000
_cell.length_b   1.000
_cell.length_c   1.000
_cell.angle_alpha   90.00
_cell.angle_beta   90.00
_cell.angle_gamma   90.00
#
_symmetry.space_group_name_H-M   'P 1'
#
loop_
_entity.id
_entity.type
_entity.pdbx_description
1 polymer ?
#
loop_
_entity_poly.entity_id
_entity_poly.type
_entity_poly.pdbx_seq_one_letter_code
_entity_poly.pdbx_strand_id
1 'polypeptide(L)'
;SEKSTSRMVRSLVALERALPSSPAIERYLRTIGPDLLVISPLVMHGGPQADFIKSARACAVPSALCVASWDHLTTKGLMRVQPDLVAVWNDEQKREAIEFHGAAPDRIVVTGAQPFDRWFSRAPSLDREQFCRKVGLRADRPFVLFVGSTASISAPRAEVDFVQRWGEAVRQ
;
A
#
# COMPACT_ATOMS: atom_id res chain seq x y z
N SER A 1 -24.81 6.61 15.23
CA SER A 1 -25.06 5.17 15.29
C SER A 1 -24.48 4.52 14.03
N GLU A 2 -23.97 3.30 14.10
CA GLU A 2 -23.36 2.53 12.96
C GLU A 2 -24.26 2.50 11.71
N LYS A 3 -25.56 2.34 11.88
CA LYS A 3 -26.52 2.34 10.76
C LYS A 3 -26.57 3.68 10.01
N SER A 4 -26.38 4.81 10.70
CA SER A 4 -26.36 6.14 10.06
C SER A 4 -25.07 6.33 9.25
N THR A 5 -23.93 5.95 9.82
CA THR A 5 -22.64 5.99 9.15
C THR A 5 -22.63 5.11 7.89
N SER A 6 -23.16 3.89 7.98
CA SER A 6 -23.30 2.97 6.83
C SER A 6 -24.18 3.52 5.70
N ARG A 7 -25.27 4.25 6.03
CA ARG A 7 -26.12 4.92 5.03
C ARG A 7 -25.38 6.06 4.34
N MET A 8 -24.68 6.90 5.12
CA MET A 8 -23.91 8.03 4.59
C MET A 8 -22.81 7.54 3.65
N VAL A 9 -22.03 6.54 4.06
CA VAL A 9 -20.99 5.94 3.20
C VAL A 9 -21.58 5.43 1.89
N ARG A 10 -22.68 4.69 1.93
CA ARG A 10 -23.35 4.20 0.69
C ARG A 10 -23.79 5.34 -0.20
N SER A 11 -24.36 6.42 0.37
CA SER A 11 -24.79 7.59 -0.40
C SER A 11 -23.60 8.29 -1.06
N LEU A 12 -22.48 8.46 -0.34
CA LEU A 12 -21.26 9.06 -0.88
C LEU A 12 -20.65 8.20 -2.00
N VAL A 13 -20.61 6.89 -1.84
CA VAL A 13 -20.14 5.97 -2.89
C VAL A 13 -21.06 6.01 -4.11
N ALA A 14 -22.39 6.07 -3.91
CA ALA A 14 -23.34 6.20 -5.00
C ALA A 14 -23.17 7.53 -5.76
N LEU A 15 -22.98 8.63 -5.02
CA LEU A 15 -22.71 9.93 -5.60
C LEU A 15 -21.40 9.92 -6.40
N GLU A 16 -20.32 9.38 -5.84
CA GLU A 16 -19.03 9.24 -6.53
C GLU A 16 -19.16 8.44 -7.83
N ARG A 17 -19.95 7.36 -7.82
CA ARG A 17 -20.23 6.55 -9.03
C ARG A 17 -21.07 7.28 -10.07
N ALA A 18 -21.94 8.20 -9.63
CA ALA A 18 -22.78 9.01 -10.51
C ALA A 18 -22.02 10.18 -11.16
N LEU A 19 -20.88 10.60 -10.58
CA LEU A 19 -20.04 11.62 -11.20
C LEU A 19 -19.47 11.10 -12.53
N PRO A 20 -19.49 11.90 -13.61
CA PRO A 20 -18.99 11.47 -14.90
C PRO A 20 -17.48 11.22 -14.87
N SER A 21 -17.00 10.45 -15.84
CA SER A 21 -15.58 10.29 -16.13
C SER A 21 -14.97 11.61 -16.66
N SER A 22 -13.64 11.70 -16.61
CA SER A 22 -12.91 12.87 -17.08
C SER A 22 -12.70 12.85 -18.61
N PRO A 23 -13.25 13.79 -19.39
CA PRO A 23 -13.03 13.83 -20.82
C PRO A 23 -11.55 13.99 -21.22
N ALA A 24 -10.74 14.59 -20.35
CA ALA A 24 -9.29 14.74 -20.58
C ALA A 24 -8.59 13.38 -20.45
N ILE A 25 -8.91 12.60 -19.42
CA ILE A 25 -8.35 11.26 -19.21
C ILE A 25 -8.85 10.31 -20.30
N GLU A 26 -10.12 10.39 -20.71
CA GLU A 26 -10.62 9.58 -21.82
C GLU A 26 -9.86 9.84 -23.12
N ARG A 27 -9.62 11.10 -23.49
CA ARG A 27 -8.81 11.44 -24.67
C ARG A 27 -7.41 10.86 -24.55
N TYR A 28 -6.79 10.98 -23.39
CA TYR A 28 -5.46 10.44 -23.14
C TYR A 28 -5.44 8.90 -23.33
N LEU A 29 -6.40 8.18 -22.73
CA LEU A 29 -6.51 6.73 -22.88
C LEU A 29 -6.76 6.32 -24.33
N ARG A 30 -7.64 7.02 -25.06
CA ARG A 30 -7.89 6.73 -26.49
C ARG A 30 -6.66 7.02 -27.37
N THR A 31 -5.85 8.01 -27.01
CA THR A 31 -4.61 8.32 -27.75
C THR A 31 -3.55 7.25 -27.54
N ILE A 32 -3.42 6.71 -26.32
CA ILE A 32 -2.45 5.64 -26.02
C ILE A 32 -2.96 4.29 -26.51
N GLY A 33 -4.27 4.01 -26.42
CA GLY A 33 -4.89 2.75 -26.80
C GLY A 33 -4.41 1.58 -25.94
N PRO A 34 -4.41 1.65 -24.60
CA PRO A 34 -3.91 0.57 -23.75
C PRO A 34 -4.89 -0.61 -23.74
N ASP A 35 -4.37 -1.83 -23.68
CA ASP A 35 -5.14 -3.05 -23.49
C ASP A 35 -5.60 -3.24 -22.04
N LEU A 36 -4.88 -2.64 -21.08
CA LEU A 36 -5.12 -2.74 -19.65
C LEU A 36 -4.64 -1.48 -18.94
N LEU A 37 -5.45 -0.95 -18.03
CA LEU A 37 -5.07 0.07 -17.07
C LEU A 37 -4.67 -0.57 -15.74
N VAL A 38 -3.39 -0.48 -15.35
CA VAL A 38 -2.93 -0.88 -14.03
C VAL A 38 -2.77 0.33 -13.14
N ILE A 39 -3.35 0.28 -11.94
CA ILE A 39 -3.33 1.37 -10.96
C ILE A 39 -2.70 0.91 -9.64
N SER A 40 -1.85 1.77 -9.09
CA SER A 40 -1.29 1.64 -7.75
C SER A 40 -0.79 3.02 -7.28
N PRO A 41 -1.21 3.50 -6.11
CA PRO A 41 -2.32 3.07 -5.26
C PRO A 41 -3.66 3.62 -5.74
N LEU A 42 -4.78 2.92 -5.49
CA LEU A 42 -6.14 3.42 -5.71
C LEU A 42 -6.75 3.98 -4.41
N VAL A 43 -6.51 3.27 -3.31
CA VAL A 43 -7.03 3.61 -1.99
C VAL A 43 -6.10 4.64 -1.35
N MET A 44 -6.38 5.91 -1.61
CA MET A 44 -5.60 7.04 -1.10
C MET A 44 -6.44 8.31 -1.08
N HIS A 45 -6.23 9.18 -0.10
CA HIS A 45 -6.95 10.45 -0.03
C HIS A 45 -6.52 11.39 -1.16
N GLY A 46 -7.51 11.90 -1.92
CA GLY A 46 -7.31 12.99 -2.90
C GLY A 46 -6.58 12.59 -4.18
N GLY A 47 -6.39 11.31 -4.44
CA GLY A 47 -5.74 10.87 -5.68
C GLY A 47 -6.70 10.80 -6.88
N PRO A 48 -6.22 11.04 -8.12
CA PRO A 48 -7.03 11.01 -9.34
C PRO A 48 -7.33 9.57 -9.84
N GLN A 49 -6.88 8.55 -9.14
CA GLN A 49 -6.95 7.15 -9.59
C GLN A 49 -8.38 6.67 -9.83
N ALA A 50 -9.35 7.15 -9.03
CA ALA A 50 -10.77 6.84 -9.25
C ALA A 50 -11.26 7.37 -10.60
N ASP A 51 -10.82 8.55 -11.02
CA ASP A 51 -11.19 9.14 -12.31
C ASP A 51 -10.56 8.38 -13.48
N PHE A 52 -9.35 7.84 -13.31
CA PHE A 52 -8.74 6.96 -14.29
C PHE A 52 -9.55 5.66 -14.48
N ILE A 53 -10.04 5.03 -13.41
CA ILE A 53 -10.88 3.83 -13.51
C ILE A 53 -12.22 4.14 -14.21
N LYS A 54 -12.87 5.27 -13.85
CA LYS A 54 -14.10 5.69 -14.51
C LYS A 54 -13.87 5.93 -16.00
N SER A 55 -12.80 6.62 -16.35
CA SER A 55 -12.46 6.93 -17.74
C SER A 55 -12.05 5.70 -18.54
N ALA A 56 -11.32 4.76 -17.93
CA ALA A 56 -11.01 3.46 -18.52
C ALA A 56 -12.28 2.68 -18.85
N ARG A 57 -13.22 2.63 -17.91
CA ARG A 57 -14.53 1.99 -18.12
C ARG A 57 -15.32 2.65 -19.24
N ALA A 58 -15.32 4.00 -19.33
CA ALA A 58 -15.97 4.74 -20.42
C ALA A 58 -15.31 4.47 -21.79
N CYS A 59 -14.03 4.12 -21.80
CA CYS A 59 -13.26 3.75 -22.99
C CYS A 59 -13.26 2.24 -23.28
N ALA A 60 -13.99 1.41 -22.50
CA ALA A 60 -13.97 -0.05 -22.56
C ALA A 60 -12.57 -0.67 -22.34
N VAL A 61 -11.69 0.03 -21.58
CA VAL A 61 -10.38 -0.46 -21.18
C VAL A 61 -10.50 -1.16 -19.83
N PRO A 62 -10.14 -2.44 -19.70
CA PRO A 62 -10.13 -3.13 -18.42
C PRO A 62 -9.13 -2.50 -17.44
N SER A 63 -9.44 -2.62 -16.14
CA SER A 63 -8.66 -1.99 -15.08
C SER A 63 -8.28 -2.96 -13.97
N ALA A 64 -7.07 -2.85 -13.46
CA ALA A 64 -6.56 -3.63 -12.34
C ALA A 64 -5.94 -2.73 -11.27
N LEU A 65 -6.26 -3.00 -10.00
CA LEU A 65 -5.54 -2.45 -8.86
C LEU A 65 -4.46 -3.44 -8.41
N CYS A 66 -3.21 -2.97 -8.29
CA CYS A 66 -2.17 -3.67 -7.57
C CYS A 66 -1.97 -3.00 -6.21
N VAL A 67 -2.25 -3.72 -5.12
CA VAL A 67 -2.08 -3.20 -3.76
C VAL A 67 -0.61 -2.93 -3.48
N ALA A 68 -0.29 -1.70 -3.05
CA ALA A 68 1.09 -1.21 -2.96
C ALA A 68 1.73 -1.41 -1.59
N SER A 69 0.95 -1.60 -0.52
CA SER A 69 1.48 -1.80 0.83
C SER A 69 0.55 -2.66 1.69
N TRP A 70 1.11 -3.20 2.77
CA TRP A 70 0.40 -4.08 3.70
C TRP A 70 -0.80 -3.41 4.39
N ASP A 71 -0.77 -2.09 4.58
CA ASP A 71 -1.80 -1.30 5.26
C ASP A 71 -2.76 -0.57 4.29
N HIS A 72 -2.66 -0.85 3.00
CA HIS A 72 -3.34 -0.08 1.97
C HIS A 72 -4.86 -0.17 2.06
N LEU A 73 -5.37 -1.34 2.40
CA LEU A 73 -6.81 -1.60 2.46
C LEU A 73 -7.43 -1.29 3.84
N THR A 74 -6.61 -0.91 4.84
CA THR A 74 -7.09 -0.64 6.20
C THR A 74 -7.00 0.83 6.60
N THR A 75 -5.90 1.53 6.28
CA THR A 75 -5.61 2.87 6.84
C THR A 75 -5.62 4.01 5.83
N LYS A 76 -5.61 3.74 4.51
CA LYS A 76 -5.43 4.77 3.47
C LYS A 76 -6.74 5.36 2.92
N GLY A 77 -7.87 4.76 3.20
CA GLY A 77 -9.18 5.23 2.75
C GLY A 77 -10.05 4.13 2.16
N LEU A 78 -11.13 4.52 1.48
CA LEU A 78 -12.11 3.62 0.89
C LEU A 78 -11.90 3.48 -0.61
N MET A 79 -12.00 2.27 -1.15
CA MET A 79 -12.08 2.02 -2.58
C MET A 79 -13.46 2.47 -3.10
N ARG A 80 -13.56 3.71 -3.52
CA ARG A 80 -14.81 4.35 -3.94
C ARG A 80 -15.33 3.85 -5.28
N VAL A 81 -14.41 3.53 -6.18
CA VAL A 81 -14.68 2.98 -7.51
C VAL A 81 -13.94 1.66 -7.65
N GLN A 82 -14.67 0.60 -7.97
CA GLN A 82 -14.10 -0.75 -8.09
C GLN A 82 -13.42 -0.91 -9.45
N PRO A 83 -12.16 -1.39 -9.51
CA PRO A 83 -11.56 -1.86 -10.76
C PRO A 83 -12.17 -3.20 -11.18
N ASP A 84 -11.80 -3.70 -12.36
CA ASP A 84 -12.25 -5.00 -12.83
C ASP A 84 -11.51 -6.15 -12.13
N LEU A 85 -10.28 -5.92 -11.67
CA LEU A 85 -9.46 -6.86 -10.91
C LEU A 85 -8.75 -6.17 -9.75
N VAL A 86 -8.60 -6.88 -8.62
CA VAL A 86 -7.79 -6.45 -7.47
C VAL A 86 -6.71 -7.49 -7.19
N ALA A 87 -5.45 -7.14 -7.38
CA ALA A 87 -4.31 -7.96 -7.01
C ALA A 87 -3.84 -7.60 -5.60
N VAL A 88 -3.89 -8.59 -4.70
CA VAL A 88 -3.55 -8.47 -3.29
C VAL A 88 -2.37 -9.36 -2.92
N TRP A 89 -1.71 -9.07 -1.80
CA TRP A 89 -0.50 -9.79 -1.39
C TRP A 89 -0.78 -11.16 -0.76
N ASN A 90 -1.89 -11.26 -0.02
CA ASN A 90 -2.22 -12.46 0.75
C ASN A 90 -3.73 -12.58 1.00
N ASP A 91 -4.13 -13.67 1.64
CA ASP A 91 -5.54 -13.94 1.94
C ASP A 91 -6.14 -12.95 2.95
N GLU A 92 -5.32 -12.37 3.84
CA GLU A 92 -5.79 -11.33 4.76
C GLU A 92 -6.21 -10.08 4.00
N GLN A 93 -5.38 -9.59 3.06
CA GLN A 93 -5.77 -8.49 2.20
C GLN A 93 -6.95 -8.82 1.29
N LYS A 94 -7.11 -10.08 0.87
CA LYS A 94 -8.31 -10.53 0.18
C LYS A 94 -9.56 -10.37 1.04
N ARG A 95 -9.48 -10.77 2.31
CA ARG A 95 -10.55 -10.58 3.29
C ARG A 95 -10.86 -9.09 3.49
N GLU A 96 -9.83 -8.26 3.68
CA GLU A 96 -9.96 -6.80 3.83
C GLU A 96 -10.63 -6.13 2.61
N ALA A 97 -10.25 -6.53 1.39
CA ALA A 97 -10.85 -6.03 0.16
C ALA A 97 -12.35 -6.34 0.08
N ILE A 98 -12.77 -7.53 0.51
CA ILE A 98 -14.16 -7.94 0.56
C ILE A 98 -14.93 -7.19 1.65
N GLU A 99 -14.40 -7.22 2.88
CA GLU A 99 -15.10 -6.76 4.08
C GLU A 99 -15.18 -5.23 4.15
N PHE A 100 -14.07 -4.54 3.88
CA PHE A 100 -14.01 -3.08 4.03
C PHE A 100 -14.32 -2.31 2.75
N HIS A 101 -14.08 -2.92 1.59
CA HIS A 101 -14.24 -2.23 0.31
C HIS A 101 -15.36 -2.81 -0.56
N GLY A 102 -15.97 -3.93 -0.17
CA GLY A 102 -17.04 -4.56 -0.93
C GLY A 102 -16.61 -5.08 -2.30
N ALA A 103 -15.34 -5.46 -2.44
CA ALA A 103 -14.85 -6.07 -3.67
C ALA A 103 -15.45 -7.47 -3.86
N ALA A 104 -15.81 -7.81 -5.10
CA ALA A 104 -16.36 -9.13 -5.41
C ALA A 104 -15.26 -10.20 -5.31
N PRO A 105 -15.49 -11.33 -4.59
CA PRO A 105 -14.45 -12.33 -4.33
C PRO A 105 -13.81 -12.94 -5.59
N ASP A 106 -14.56 -13.04 -6.67
CA ASP A 106 -14.15 -13.55 -7.98
C ASP A 106 -13.28 -12.57 -8.77
N ARG A 107 -13.22 -11.30 -8.33
CA ARG A 107 -12.38 -10.25 -8.90
C ARG A 107 -11.09 -10.00 -8.11
N ILE A 108 -10.79 -10.84 -7.12
CA ILE A 108 -9.59 -10.68 -6.29
C ILE A 108 -8.64 -11.83 -6.53
N VAL A 109 -7.40 -11.50 -6.88
CA VAL A 109 -6.31 -12.47 -7.07
C VAL A 109 -5.22 -12.24 -6.04
N VAL A 110 -4.80 -13.31 -5.35
CA VAL A 110 -3.64 -13.29 -4.46
C VAL A 110 -2.37 -13.52 -5.28
N THR A 111 -1.52 -12.51 -5.35
CA THR A 111 -0.31 -12.51 -6.21
C THR A 111 1.00 -12.57 -5.43
N GLY A 112 0.95 -12.43 -4.10
CA GLY A 112 2.15 -12.18 -3.31
C GLY A 112 2.56 -10.70 -3.31
N ALA A 113 3.60 -10.40 -2.54
CA ALA A 113 4.14 -9.05 -2.36
C ALA A 113 5.41 -8.88 -3.18
N GLN A 114 5.28 -8.68 -4.48
CA GLN A 114 6.38 -8.56 -5.44
C GLN A 114 7.56 -7.67 -4.99
N PRO A 115 7.39 -6.55 -4.25
CA PRO A 115 8.53 -5.78 -3.76
C PRO A 115 9.49 -6.55 -2.85
N PHE A 116 9.02 -7.66 -2.25
CA PHE A 116 9.82 -8.49 -1.35
C PHE A 116 10.46 -9.70 -2.01
N ASP A 117 10.16 -10.02 -3.27
CA ASP A 117 10.69 -11.21 -3.95
C ASP A 117 12.22 -11.27 -3.94
N ARG A 118 12.89 -10.13 -4.13
CA ARG A 118 14.35 -10.04 -4.07
C ARG A 118 14.97 -10.39 -2.71
N TRP A 119 14.17 -10.37 -1.63
CA TRP A 119 14.66 -10.70 -0.30
C TRP A 119 14.91 -12.19 -0.12
N PHE A 120 14.17 -13.03 -0.85
CA PHE A 120 14.32 -14.49 -0.81
C PHE A 120 15.62 -14.98 -1.45
N SER A 121 16.19 -14.21 -2.36
CA SER A 121 17.46 -14.52 -3.02
C SER A 121 18.63 -13.69 -2.50
N ARG A 122 18.39 -12.79 -1.54
CA ARG A 122 19.41 -11.87 -1.02
C ARG A 122 20.31 -12.57 -0.02
N ALA A 123 21.62 -12.49 -0.26
CA ALA A 123 22.65 -12.92 0.68
C ALA A 123 23.34 -11.70 1.31
N PRO A 124 23.89 -11.82 2.54
CA PRO A 124 24.74 -10.79 3.11
C PRO A 124 25.93 -10.47 2.19
N SER A 125 26.20 -9.20 1.98
CA SER A 125 27.34 -8.75 1.16
C SER A 125 28.68 -8.77 1.92
N LEU A 126 28.64 -8.88 3.24
CA LEU A 126 29.78 -8.96 4.14
C LEU A 126 29.53 -10.08 5.15
N ASP A 127 30.59 -10.79 5.51
CA ASP A 127 30.57 -11.65 6.69
C ASP A 127 30.53 -10.83 7.99
N ARG A 128 30.37 -11.50 9.13
CA ARG A 128 30.26 -10.86 10.43
C ARG A 128 31.53 -10.04 10.78
N GLU A 129 32.72 -10.57 10.52
CA GLU A 129 33.98 -9.91 10.85
C GLU A 129 34.19 -8.66 10.00
N GLN A 130 33.93 -8.77 8.70
CA GLN A 130 34.01 -7.65 7.75
C GLN A 130 33.02 -6.55 8.11
N PHE A 131 31.77 -6.93 8.45
CA PHE A 131 30.74 -5.99 8.88
C PHE A 131 31.14 -5.27 10.18
N CYS A 132 31.50 -6.01 11.22
CA CYS A 132 31.87 -5.45 12.51
C CYS A 132 33.10 -4.50 12.38
N ARG A 133 34.11 -4.88 11.61
CA ARG A 133 35.26 -4.03 11.31
C ARG A 133 34.87 -2.73 10.62
N LYS A 134 33.95 -2.81 9.64
CA LYS A 134 33.49 -1.64 8.89
C LYS A 134 32.74 -0.63 9.75
N VAL A 135 31.96 -1.10 10.74
CA VAL A 135 31.14 -0.23 11.62
C VAL A 135 31.74 0.00 13.01
N GLY A 136 32.99 -0.45 13.25
CA GLY A 136 33.68 -0.24 14.53
C GLY A 136 33.15 -1.09 15.68
N LEU A 137 32.54 -2.24 15.41
CA LEU A 137 32.06 -3.18 16.42
C LEU A 137 33.03 -4.34 16.63
N ARG A 138 32.94 -4.98 17.77
CA ARG A 138 33.66 -6.22 18.06
C ARG A 138 32.89 -7.44 17.53
N ALA A 139 33.54 -8.25 16.70
CA ALA A 139 32.94 -9.42 16.10
C ALA A 139 32.67 -10.56 17.09
N ASP A 140 33.45 -10.62 18.21
CA ASP A 140 33.34 -11.60 19.28
C ASP A 140 32.24 -11.31 20.31
N ARG A 141 31.54 -10.18 20.18
CA ARG A 141 30.44 -9.79 21.08
C ARG A 141 29.12 -9.68 20.33
N PRO A 142 27.99 -10.01 20.99
CA PRO A 142 26.68 -9.72 20.44
C PRO A 142 26.47 -8.21 20.30
N PHE A 143 25.68 -7.81 19.31
CA PHE A 143 25.19 -6.44 19.17
C PHE A 143 23.69 -6.47 18.86
N VAL A 144 23.00 -5.39 19.19
CA VAL A 144 21.60 -5.19 18.90
C VAL A 144 21.48 -4.08 17.87
N LEU A 145 20.70 -4.34 16.81
CA LEU A 145 20.43 -3.36 15.78
C LEU A 145 19.09 -2.67 16.06
N PHE A 146 19.13 -1.36 16.21
CA PHE A 146 17.93 -0.53 16.16
C PHE A 146 17.71 -0.05 14.74
N VAL A 147 16.50 -0.27 14.23
CA VAL A 147 16.07 0.24 12.92
C VAL A 147 15.07 1.37 13.16
N GLY A 148 15.49 2.59 12.83
CA GLY A 148 14.63 3.76 12.96
C GLY A 148 13.45 3.77 11.99
N SER A 149 12.42 4.56 12.32
CA SER A 149 11.26 4.75 11.48
C SER A 149 11.39 5.98 10.56
N THR A 150 10.36 6.26 9.80
CA THR A 150 10.30 7.49 8.99
C THR A 150 9.76 8.66 9.81
N ALA A 151 10.08 9.89 9.42
CA ALA A 151 9.60 11.10 10.08
C ALA A 151 8.06 11.24 10.08
N SER A 152 7.37 10.49 9.21
CA SER A 152 5.90 10.43 9.18
C SER A 152 5.31 9.55 10.29
N ILE A 153 6.11 8.65 10.88
CA ILE A 153 5.68 7.74 11.95
C ILE A 153 6.13 8.26 13.31
N SER A 154 7.39 8.71 13.41
CA SER A 154 7.95 9.23 14.64
C SER A 154 8.77 10.50 14.38
N ALA A 155 8.59 11.51 15.23
CA ALA A 155 9.44 12.69 15.18
C ALA A 155 10.90 12.29 15.48
N PRO A 156 11.88 12.76 14.70
CA PRO A 156 13.29 12.36 14.86
C PRO A 156 13.84 12.53 16.28
N ARG A 157 13.39 13.58 16.98
CA ARG A 157 13.80 13.83 18.38
C ARG A 157 13.27 12.76 19.34
N ALA A 158 12.00 12.36 19.17
CA ALA A 158 11.41 11.34 20.03
C ALA A 158 12.08 9.97 19.84
N GLU A 159 12.56 9.68 18.64
CA GLU A 159 13.28 8.45 18.32
C GLU A 159 14.68 8.45 18.95
N VAL A 160 15.39 9.57 18.90
CA VAL A 160 16.67 9.74 19.58
C VAL A 160 16.53 9.56 21.10
N ASP A 161 15.51 10.21 21.70
CA ASP A 161 15.22 10.09 23.15
C ASP A 161 14.88 8.65 23.53
N PHE A 162 14.16 7.94 22.66
CA PHE A 162 13.87 6.51 22.85
C PHE A 162 15.14 5.66 22.83
N VAL A 163 15.99 5.84 21.82
CA VAL A 163 17.25 5.07 21.68
C VAL A 163 18.19 5.30 22.87
N GLN A 164 18.27 6.53 23.37
CA GLN A 164 19.07 6.85 24.56
C GLN A 164 18.58 6.09 25.78
N ARG A 165 17.29 6.19 26.12
CA ARG A 165 16.68 5.47 27.26
C ARG A 165 16.79 3.97 27.13
N TRP A 166 16.58 3.44 25.92
CA TRP A 166 16.74 2.03 25.65
C TRP A 166 18.19 1.56 25.82
N GLY A 167 19.16 2.35 25.33
CA GLY A 167 20.59 2.06 25.51
C GLY A 167 21.04 2.09 26.98
N GLU A 168 20.43 2.91 27.82
CA GLU A 168 20.65 2.94 29.28
C GLU A 168 20.07 1.67 29.95
N ALA A 169 18.84 1.27 29.58
CA ALA A 169 18.20 0.10 30.13
C ALA A 169 18.90 -1.22 29.78
N VAL A 170 19.51 -1.32 28.60
CA VAL A 170 20.23 -2.54 28.18
C VAL A 170 21.60 -2.67 28.85
N ARG A 171 22.15 -1.60 29.46
CA ARG A 171 23.44 -1.60 30.16
C ARG A 171 23.31 -1.98 31.65
N GLN A 172 22.10 -2.00 32.19
CA GLN A 172 21.78 -2.46 33.56
C GLN A 172 21.63 -3.98 33.61
#